data_0f68e9b91e61327213cc0a382974075d
#
_entry.id   0f68e9b91e61327213cc0a382974075d
#
_cell.length_a   1.000
_cell.length_b   1.000
_cell.length_c   1.000
_cell.angle_alpha   90.00
_cell.angle_beta   90.00
_cell.angle_gamma   90.00
#
_symmetry.space_group_name_H-M   'P 1'
#
loop_
_entity.id
_entity.type
_entity.pdbx_description
1 polymer ?
#
loop_
_entity_poly.entity_id
_entity_poly.type
_entity_poly.pdbx_seq_one_letter_code
_entity_poly.pdbx_strand_id
1 'polypeptide(L)'
;MKQFIFIISIAFASSQSSLVTKEYKDEIKQLSEQDIVKKAFDYIEELEPFTLKNNITITEIPAPPFNEEKRSKAFKAMLESVGADEVFIDGGGNVHALKKGSTDTNILIEGHIDTVFPMDTDVKVRFSGDTLFAPGIGDDSRGLSVVLTLLKVFQDLNIKTKANIYFSGIVGEEGLGDLSGVKYLFNSGSISIDYYIAVDGGGLDRIVTTAVGSHRYKVTFKGPGGHSWGAFGLVNPHHALGRAIEYFTNDADPYSRTKGDKVS
;
A
#
# COMPACT_ATOMS: atom_id res chain seq x y z
N MET A 1 24.31 -57.07 -10.84
CA MET A 1 23.80 -56.12 -11.84
C MET A 1 23.27 -54.86 -11.10
N LYS A 2 24.01 -53.76 -11.12
CA LYS A 2 23.58 -52.49 -10.53
C LYS A 2 22.95 -51.67 -11.66
N GLN A 3 21.64 -51.43 -11.56
CA GLN A 3 20.94 -50.51 -12.45
C GLN A 3 21.25 -49.06 -12.02
N PHE A 4 21.89 -48.30 -12.90
CA PHE A 4 22.03 -46.86 -12.77
C PHE A 4 20.76 -46.19 -13.34
N ILE A 5 19.98 -45.54 -12.48
CA ILE A 5 18.88 -44.68 -12.91
C ILE A 5 19.47 -43.30 -13.18
N PHE A 6 19.48 -42.89 -14.44
CA PHE A 6 19.81 -41.53 -14.85
C PHE A 6 18.56 -40.65 -14.68
N ILE A 7 18.56 -39.76 -13.68
CA ILE A 7 17.56 -38.73 -13.56
C ILE A 7 18.02 -37.55 -14.43
N ILE A 8 17.39 -37.36 -15.59
CA ILE A 8 17.56 -36.15 -16.41
C ILE A 8 16.71 -35.06 -15.78
N SER A 9 17.34 -34.16 -15.04
CA SER A 9 16.71 -32.92 -14.62
C SER A 9 16.60 -31.99 -15.82
N ILE A 10 15.43 -31.92 -16.44
CA ILE A 10 15.11 -30.89 -17.43
C ILE A 10 14.88 -29.60 -16.65
N ALA A 11 15.88 -28.73 -16.59
CA ALA A 11 15.70 -27.35 -16.15
C ALA A 11 14.86 -26.65 -17.21
N PHE A 12 13.58 -26.43 -16.90
CA PHE A 12 12.78 -25.44 -17.62
C PHE A 12 13.33 -24.06 -17.28
N ALA A 13 14.22 -23.54 -18.11
CA ALA A 13 14.46 -22.12 -18.18
C ALA A 13 13.16 -21.50 -18.72
N SER A 14 12.27 -21.06 -17.83
CA SER A 14 11.19 -20.17 -18.22
C SER A 14 11.84 -18.85 -18.67
N SER A 15 12.03 -18.68 -19.98
CA SER A 15 12.16 -17.36 -20.53
C SER A 15 10.90 -16.59 -20.12
N GLN A 16 11.03 -15.58 -19.26
CA GLN A 16 9.98 -14.60 -19.08
C GLN A 16 9.80 -13.91 -20.44
N SER A 17 8.97 -14.52 -21.31
CA SER A 17 8.40 -13.81 -22.43
C SER A 17 7.67 -12.60 -21.86
N SER A 18 7.93 -11.41 -22.35
CA SER A 18 7.24 -10.21 -21.90
C SER A 18 5.73 -10.51 -21.91
N LEU A 19 5.07 -10.43 -20.75
CA LEU A 19 3.63 -10.66 -20.60
C LEU A 19 2.78 -9.70 -21.47
N VAL A 20 3.43 -8.70 -22.08
CA VAL A 20 2.81 -7.69 -22.91
C VAL A 20 2.91 -8.08 -24.36
N THR A 21 1.78 -8.48 -24.94
CA THR A 21 1.68 -8.80 -26.37
C THR A 21 1.87 -7.55 -27.23
N LYS A 22 2.19 -7.73 -28.53
CA LYS A 22 2.29 -6.62 -29.47
C LYS A 22 0.97 -5.83 -29.55
N GLU A 23 -0.15 -6.50 -29.47
CA GLU A 23 -1.50 -5.90 -29.50
C GLU A 23 -1.67 -4.87 -28.37
N TYR A 24 -1.36 -5.22 -27.12
CA TYR A 24 -1.43 -4.28 -26.00
C TYR A 24 -0.45 -3.11 -26.13
N LYS A 25 0.74 -3.35 -26.71
CA LYS A 25 1.70 -2.26 -26.95
C LYS A 25 1.16 -1.26 -27.96
N ASP A 26 0.55 -1.77 -29.04
CA ASP A 26 -0.03 -0.92 -30.09
C ASP A 26 -1.25 -0.16 -29.54
N GLU A 27 -2.09 -0.79 -28.72
CA GLU A 27 -3.24 -0.16 -28.06
C GLU A 27 -2.80 0.96 -27.10
N ILE A 28 -1.84 0.71 -26.22
CA ILE A 28 -1.31 1.73 -25.29
C ILE A 28 -0.67 2.89 -26.06
N LYS A 29 0.04 2.61 -27.16
CA LYS A 29 0.59 3.65 -28.01
C LYS A 29 -0.50 4.52 -28.62
N GLN A 30 -1.55 3.91 -29.18
CA GLN A 30 -2.70 4.65 -29.73
C GLN A 30 -3.41 5.49 -28.65
N LEU A 31 -3.56 4.93 -27.44
CA LEU A 31 -4.14 5.65 -26.31
C LEU A 31 -3.29 6.87 -25.92
N SER A 32 -1.98 6.71 -25.80
CA SER A 32 -1.06 7.79 -25.44
C SER A 32 -0.97 8.91 -26.48
N GLU A 33 -1.33 8.63 -27.74
CA GLU A 33 -1.35 9.61 -28.83
C GLU A 33 -2.64 10.44 -28.88
N GLN A 34 -3.68 10.08 -28.12
CA GLN A 34 -4.92 10.83 -28.06
C GLN A 34 -4.72 12.20 -27.45
N ASP A 35 -5.32 13.24 -28.02
CA ASP A 35 -5.18 14.62 -27.56
C ASP A 35 -5.62 14.81 -26.09
N ILE A 36 -6.68 14.12 -25.67
CA ILE A 36 -7.14 14.20 -24.29
C ILE A 36 -6.13 13.61 -23.31
N VAL A 37 -5.40 12.56 -23.69
CA VAL A 37 -4.37 11.93 -22.86
C VAL A 37 -3.14 12.84 -22.77
N LYS A 38 -2.68 13.41 -23.89
CA LYS A 38 -1.58 14.39 -23.90
C LYS A 38 -1.94 15.59 -23.02
N LYS A 39 -3.13 16.15 -23.22
CA LYS A 39 -3.63 17.26 -22.40
C LYS A 39 -3.71 16.91 -20.92
N ALA A 40 -4.04 15.67 -20.57
CA ALA A 40 -4.06 15.21 -19.18
C ALA A 40 -2.64 15.18 -18.56
N PHE A 41 -1.63 14.74 -19.32
CA PHE A 41 -0.23 14.78 -18.86
C PHE A 41 0.25 16.21 -18.67
N ASP A 42 0.01 17.11 -19.62
CA ASP A 42 0.36 18.53 -19.49
C ASP A 42 -0.31 19.15 -18.24
N TYR A 43 -1.58 18.82 -18.04
CA TYR A 43 -2.34 19.35 -16.89
C TYR A 43 -1.86 18.78 -15.54
N ILE A 44 -1.36 17.54 -15.50
CA ILE A 44 -0.73 16.97 -14.29
C ILE A 44 0.49 17.81 -13.89
N GLU A 45 1.30 18.23 -14.85
CA GLU A 45 2.45 19.10 -14.58
C GLU A 45 2.02 20.48 -14.03
N GLU A 46 0.98 21.07 -14.61
CA GLU A 46 0.40 22.31 -14.11
C GLU A 46 -0.15 22.19 -12.68
N LEU A 47 -0.63 21.00 -12.31
CA LEU A 47 -1.16 20.70 -10.98
C LEU A 47 -0.09 20.40 -9.92
N GLU A 48 1.21 20.43 -10.22
CA GLU A 48 2.25 20.15 -9.20
C GLU A 48 2.10 20.99 -7.93
N PRO A 49 1.78 22.32 -7.98
CA PRO A 49 1.55 23.09 -6.76
C PRO A 49 0.34 22.61 -5.94
N PHE A 50 -0.71 22.13 -6.61
CA PHE A 50 -1.88 21.52 -5.96
C PHE A 50 -1.49 20.20 -5.30
N THR A 51 -0.79 19.34 -6.02
CA THR A 51 -0.33 18.02 -5.54
C THR A 51 0.60 18.18 -4.34
N LEU A 52 1.58 19.08 -4.43
CA LEU A 52 2.52 19.37 -3.36
C LEU A 52 1.81 19.89 -2.09
N LYS A 53 0.89 20.86 -2.23
CA LYS A 53 0.12 21.39 -1.11
C LYS A 53 -0.65 20.29 -0.39
N ASN A 54 -1.32 19.42 -1.14
CA ASN A 54 -2.13 18.34 -0.56
C ASN A 54 -1.24 17.26 0.08
N ASN A 55 -0.10 16.91 -0.52
CA ASN A 55 0.87 16.01 0.08
C ASN A 55 1.33 16.52 1.45
N ILE A 56 1.71 17.79 1.56
CA ILE A 56 2.09 18.41 2.84
C ILE A 56 0.93 18.34 3.84
N THR A 57 -0.29 18.72 3.41
CA THR A 57 -1.46 18.75 4.29
C THR A 57 -1.80 17.35 4.83
N ILE A 58 -1.74 16.31 3.98
CA ILE A 58 -1.99 14.92 4.37
C ILE A 58 -0.89 14.46 5.34
N THR A 59 0.38 14.71 5.01
CA THR A 59 1.54 14.31 5.81
C THR A 59 1.46 14.85 7.24
N GLU A 60 1.07 16.11 7.41
CA GLU A 60 1.02 16.77 8.72
C GLU A 60 -0.15 16.35 9.61
N ILE A 61 -0.92 15.34 9.21
CA ILE A 61 -1.95 14.71 10.05
C ILE A 61 -1.43 13.35 10.49
N PRO A 62 -1.03 13.15 11.77
CA PRO A 62 -0.61 11.83 12.25
C PRO A 62 -1.72 10.79 12.07
N ALA A 63 -1.35 9.60 11.58
CA ALA A 63 -2.30 8.53 11.31
C ALA A 63 -1.63 7.13 11.42
N PRO A 64 -1.19 6.67 12.60
CA PRO A 64 -0.79 5.28 12.74
C PRO A 64 -1.99 4.34 12.61
N PRO A 65 -1.78 3.04 12.34
CA PRO A 65 -2.86 2.07 12.26
C PRO A 65 -3.81 2.14 13.47
N PHE A 66 -5.12 2.07 13.21
CA PHE A 66 -6.23 2.24 14.15
C PHE A 66 -6.47 3.69 14.65
N ASN A 67 -5.77 4.68 14.12
CA ASN A 67 -5.95 6.11 14.45
C ASN A 67 -6.01 7.00 13.20
N GLU A 68 -6.49 6.44 12.09
CA GLU A 68 -6.53 7.10 10.77
C GLU A 68 -7.72 8.05 10.60
N GLU A 69 -8.72 8.01 11.49
CA GLU A 69 -10.00 8.70 11.32
C GLU A 69 -9.87 10.19 10.95
N LYS A 70 -8.92 10.90 11.57
CA LYS A 70 -8.71 12.32 11.30
C LYS A 70 -8.20 12.54 9.88
N ARG A 71 -7.23 11.73 9.43
CA ARG A 71 -6.67 11.81 8.08
C ARG A 71 -7.69 11.35 7.04
N SER A 72 -8.47 10.28 7.31
CA SER A 72 -9.57 9.82 6.46
C SER A 72 -10.61 10.92 6.23
N LYS A 73 -11.04 11.63 7.28
CA LYS A 73 -11.98 12.75 7.17
C LYS A 73 -11.41 13.91 6.36
N ALA A 74 -10.12 14.23 6.55
CA ALA A 74 -9.47 15.28 5.78
C ALA A 74 -9.34 14.88 4.30
N PHE A 75 -8.95 13.65 4.02
CA PHE A 75 -8.85 13.15 2.65
C PHE A 75 -10.22 13.09 1.97
N LYS A 76 -11.27 12.66 2.69
CA LYS A 76 -12.66 12.74 2.20
C LYS A 76 -13.02 14.17 1.76
N ALA A 77 -12.76 15.16 2.60
CA ALA A 77 -13.05 16.55 2.27
C ALA A 77 -12.26 17.05 1.04
N MET A 78 -11.00 16.58 0.87
CA MET A 78 -10.21 16.90 -0.32
C MET A 78 -10.83 16.29 -1.59
N LEU A 79 -11.27 15.04 -1.54
CA LEU A 79 -11.93 14.36 -2.65
C LEU A 79 -13.28 15.03 -3.01
N GLU A 80 -14.06 15.45 -2.01
CA GLU A 80 -15.28 16.22 -2.22
C GLU A 80 -15.00 17.56 -2.91
N SER A 81 -13.92 18.23 -2.53
CA SER A 81 -13.56 19.55 -3.07
C SER A 81 -13.21 19.53 -4.58
N VAL A 82 -12.82 18.38 -5.12
CA VAL A 82 -12.51 18.23 -6.55
C VAL A 82 -13.69 17.70 -7.38
N GLY A 83 -14.86 17.53 -6.77
CA GLY A 83 -16.11 17.31 -7.49
C GLY A 83 -16.35 15.87 -7.97
N ALA A 84 -15.99 14.86 -7.17
CA ALA A 84 -16.38 13.48 -7.45
C ALA A 84 -17.92 13.31 -7.49
N ASP A 85 -18.39 12.29 -8.20
CA ASP A 85 -19.84 12.00 -8.30
C ASP A 85 -20.43 11.56 -6.95
N GLU A 86 -19.65 10.84 -6.16
CA GLU A 86 -19.99 10.39 -4.80
C GLU A 86 -18.73 10.25 -3.97
N VAL A 87 -18.77 10.66 -2.68
CA VAL A 87 -17.66 10.46 -1.73
C VAL A 87 -18.19 9.93 -0.42
N PHE A 88 -17.65 8.81 0.05
CA PHE A 88 -18.08 8.17 1.30
C PHE A 88 -16.91 7.52 2.04
N ILE A 89 -17.14 7.22 3.32
CA ILE A 89 -16.27 6.37 4.14
C ILE A 89 -17.02 5.06 4.36
N ASP A 90 -16.38 3.93 4.08
CA ASP A 90 -16.96 2.62 4.29
C ASP A 90 -16.88 2.18 5.77
N GLY A 91 -17.45 1.01 6.10
CA GLY A 91 -17.45 0.48 7.46
C GLY A 91 -16.06 0.02 7.95
N GLY A 92 -15.08 -0.10 7.08
CA GLY A 92 -13.68 -0.37 7.42
C GLY A 92 -12.88 0.89 7.71
N GLY A 93 -13.43 2.08 7.40
CA GLY A 93 -12.73 3.36 7.54
C GLY A 93 -12.06 3.85 6.27
N ASN A 94 -12.12 3.09 5.18
CA ASN A 94 -11.58 3.48 3.89
C ASN A 94 -12.40 4.63 3.30
N VAL A 95 -11.74 5.52 2.58
CA VAL A 95 -12.35 6.64 1.89
C VAL A 95 -12.44 6.35 0.40
N HIS A 96 -13.59 6.56 -0.20
CA HIS A 96 -13.82 6.31 -1.62
C HIS A 96 -14.45 7.53 -2.29
N ALA A 97 -13.95 7.88 -3.47
CA ALA A 97 -14.54 8.85 -4.37
C ALA A 97 -14.84 8.19 -5.71
N LEU A 98 -16.10 8.17 -6.10
CA LEU A 98 -16.55 7.56 -7.34
C LEU A 98 -16.57 8.58 -8.47
N LYS A 99 -15.98 8.21 -9.61
CA LYS A 99 -16.26 8.78 -10.91
C LYS A 99 -16.97 7.75 -11.78
N LYS A 100 -18.22 8.03 -12.13
CA LYS A 100 -19.04 7.10 -12.90
C LYS A 100 -18.56 6.98 -14.35
N GLY A 101 -18.50 5.75 -14.80
CA GLY A 101 -18.28 5.36 -16.19
C GLY A 101 -19.58 5.05 -16.92
N SER A 102 -19.47 4.39 -18.07
CA SER A 102 -20.61 3.97 -18.92
C SER A 102 -20.93 2.47 -18.82
N THR A 103 -20.16 1.70 -18.05
CA THR A 103 -20.35 0.26 -17.82
C THR A 103 -20.32 -0.05 -16.32
N ASP A 104 -20.63 -1.28 -15.94
CA ASP A 104 -20.60 -1.77 -14.56
C ASP A 104 -19.20 -2.23 -14.12
N THR A 105 -18.17 -2.14 -14.97
CA THR A 105 -16.79 -2.47 -14.61
C THR A 105 -16.25 -1.45 -13.62
N ASN A 106 -15.64 -1.90 -12.54
CA ASN A 106 -15.10 -1.06 -11.48
C ASN A 106 -13.57 -1.20 -11.38
N ILE A 107 -12.89 -0.08 -11.48
CA ILE A 107 -11.46 0.05 -11.23
C ILE A 107 -11.28 0.83 -9.93
N LEU A 108 -10.49 0.32 -9.01
CA LEU A 108 -10.12 1.03 -7.80
C LEU A 108 -8.64 1.41 -7.88
N ILE A 109 -8.36 2.70 -7.66
CA ILE A 109 -7.01 3.26 -7.58
C ILE A 109 -6.87 3.86 -6.17
N GLU A 110 -5.87 3.44 -5.41
CA GLU A 110 -5.74 3.87 -4.03
C GLU A 110 -4.30 4.24 -3.64
N GLY A 111 -4.18 4.99 -2.54
CA GLY A 111 -3.03 5.09 -1.68
C GLY A 111 -3.44 4.77 -0.25
N HIS A 112 -2.49 4.36 0.62
CA HIS A 112 -2.87 4.06 1.99
C HIS A 112 -2.83 5.30 2.90
N ILE A 113 -3.74 5.32 3.87
CA ILE A 113 -3.95 6.47 4.77
C ILE A 113 -2.98 6.46 5.94
N ASP A 114 -2.68 5.28 6.46
CA ASP A 114 -1.87 5.13 7.67
C ASP A 114 -0.37 5.29 7.42
N THR A 115 0.39 5.32 8.49
CA THR A 115 1.86 5.36 8.48
C THR A 115 2.41 4.54 9.64
N VAL A 116 3.65 4.08 9.55
CA VAL A 116 4.33 3.35 10.63
C VAL A 116 4.65 4.20 11.87
N PHE A 117 4.44 5.52 11.80
CA PHE A 117 4.90 6.46 12.83
C PHE A 117 3.87 6.62 13.96
N PRO A 118 4.28 6.54 15.24
CA PRO A 118 3.41 6.79 16.39
C PRO A 118 2.74 8.17 16.38
N MET A 119 1.62 8.30 17.11
CA MET A 119 0.81 9.54 17.18
C MET A 119 1.57 10.78 17.66
N ASP A 120 2.61 10.63 18.45
CA ASP A 120 3.44 11.70 19.01
C ASP A 120 4.65 12.05 18.14
N THR A 121 4.78 11.43 16.95
CA THR A 121 5.84 11.75 16.01
C THR A 121 5.63 13.14 15.42
N ASP A 122 6.70 13.94 15.37
CA ASP A 122 6.69 15.23 14.65
C ASP A 122 6.65 15.00 13.14
N VAL A 123 5.47 15.12 12.57
CA VAL A 123 5.20 14.97 11.12
C VAL A 123 5.24 16.28 10.35
N LYS A 124 5.78 17.36 10.93
CA LYS A 124 5.92 18.65 10.26
C LYS A 124 6.88 18.56 9.08
N VAL A 125 6.42 19.04 7.93
CA VAL A 125 7.21 19.05 6.70
C VAL A 125 8.28 20.15 6.76
N ARG A 126 9.50 19.78 6.44
CA ARG A 126 10.65 20.68 6.34
C ARG A 126 11.20 20.68 4.93
N PHE A 127 11.68 21.82 4.49
CA PHE A 127 12.29 22.00 3.19
C PHE A 127 13.81 22.11 3.31
N SER A 128 14.53 21.49 2.37
CA SER A 128 15.95 21.70 2.15
C SER A 128 16.23 21.74 0.65
N GLY A 129 16.39 22.94 0.09
CA GLY A 129 16.34 23.13 -1.36
C GLY A 129 15.01 22.65 -1.93
N ASP A 130 15.06 21.82 -2.95
CA ASP A 130 13.89 21.25 -3.63
C ASP A 130 13.41 19.93 -3.00
N THR A 131 13.96 19.55 -1.85
CA THR A 131 13.61 18.30 -1.17
C THR A 131 12.76 18.56 0.07
N LEU A 132 11.71 17.76 0.23
CA LEU A 132 10.83 17.76 1.40
C LEU A 132 11.21 16.61 2.32
N PHE A 133 11.17 16.89 3.62
CA PHE A 133 11.48 15.92 4.67
C PHE A 133 10.36 15.90 5.71
N ALA A 134 9.70 14.76 5.87
CA ALA A 134 8.81 14.44 6.98
C ALA A 134 8.58 12.93 7.06
N PRO A 135 8.27 12.39 8.25
CA PRO A 135 7.80 11.02 8.40
C PRO A 135 6.52 10.77 7.57
N GLY A 136 6.50 9.75 6.70
CA GLY A 136 5.33 9.38 5.91
C GLY A 136 5.03 10.28 4.69
N ILE A 137 5.96 11.18 4.29
CA ILE A 137 5.71 12.10 3.17
C ILE A 137 5.74 11.39 1.81
N GLY A 138 6.55 10.34 1.68
CA GLY A 138 6.63 9.50 0.46
C GLY A 138 5.73 8.28 0.55
N ASP A 139 5.66 7.70 1.73
CA ASP A 139 4.95 6.47 2.08
C ASP A 139 3.90 6.78 3.18
N ASP A 140 2.59 6.98 2.85
CA ASP A 140 2.09 7.04 1.47
C ASP A 140 1.29 8.34 1.23
N SER A 141 1.65 9.44 1.94
CA SER A 141 1.00 10.73 1.68
C SER A 141 1.15 11.18 0.22
N ARG A 142 2.27 10.77 -0.45
CA ARG A 142 2.47 11.05 -1.87
C ARG A 142 1.51 10.26 -2.74
N GLY A 143 1.30 8.97 -2.48
CA GLY A 143 0.31 8.16 -3.20
C GLY A 143 -1.10 8.72 -3.07
N LEU A 144 -1.53 9.09 -1.86
CA LEU A 144 -2.82 9.75 -1.65
C LEU A 144 -2.95 11.06 -2.45
N SER A 145 -1.89 11.87 -2.51
CA SER A 145 -1.92 13.12 -3.28
C SER A 145 -1.95 12.89 -4.80
N VAL A 146 -1.32 11.81 -5.28
CA VAL A 146 -1.41 11.37 -6.68
C VAL A 146 -2.83 10.93 -7.01
N VAL A 147 -3.46 10.11 -6.16
CA VAL A 147 -4.85 9.66 -6.32
C VAL A 147 -5.80 10.86 -6.39
N LEU A 148 -5.64 11.84 -5.50
CA LEU A 148 -6.43 13.09 -5.51
C LEU A 148 -6.21 13.91 -6.79
N THR A 149 -4.96 14.02 -7.24
CA THR A 149 -4.61 14.76 -8.45
C THR A 149 -5.19 14.10 -9.69
N LEU A 150 -5.14 12.78 -9.76
CA LEU A 150 -5.76 12.03 -10.86
C LEU A 150 -7.26 12.27 -10.91
N LEU A 151 -7.98 12.19 -9.79
CA LEU A 151 -9.40 12.52 -9.75
C LEU A 151 -9.66 13.93 -10.28
N LYS A 152 -8.87 14.92 -9.83
CA LYS A 152 -8.98 16.30 -10.30
C LYS A 152 -8.80 16.42 -11.82
N VAL A 153 -7.79 15.75 -12.39
CA VAL A 153 -7.56 15.73 -13.84
C VAL A 153 -8.77 15.16 -14.57
N PHE A 154 -9.33 14.05 -14.11
CA PHE A 154 -10.50 13.42 -14.71
C PHE A 154 -11.74 14.33 -14.65
N GLN A 155 -11.90 15.10 -13.59
CA GLN A 155 -13.03 16.00 -13.42
C GLN A 155 -12.87 17.28 -14.25
N ASP A 156 -11.75 17.98 -14.11
CA ASP A 156 -11.53 19.28 -14.77
C ASP A 156 -11.48 19.14 -16.29
N LEU A 157 -10.90 18.07 -16.81
CA LEU A 157 -10.86 17.81 -18.25
C LEU A 157 -12.10 17.04 -18.75
N ASN A 158 -13.05 16.73 -17.86
CA ASN A 158 -14.26 15.98 -18.17
C ASN A 158 -13.97 14.66 -18.92
N ILE A 159 -12.91 13.95 -18.51
CA ILE A 159 -12.51 12.68 -19.12
C ILE A 159 -13.61 11.65 -18.92
N LYS A 160 -14.10 11.07 -20.01
CA LYS A 160 -15.12 10.02 -20.00
C LYS A 160 -14.46 8.65 -20.00
N THR A 161 -14.94 7.76 -19.15
CA THR A 161 -14.44 6.39 -19.04
C THR A 161 -15.53 5.38 -19.32
N LYS A 162 -15.15 4.19 -19.74
CA LYS A 162 -16.05 3.04 -19.79
C LYS A 162 -16.29 2.52 -18.37
N ALA A 163 -15.23 2.23 -17.64
CA ALA A 163 -15.31 1.76 -16.27
C ALA A 163 -15.65 2.88 -15.29
N ASN A 164 -16.33 2.54 -14.21
CA ASN A 164 -16.35 3.35 -13.00
C ASN A 164 -14.95 3.36 -12.38
N ILE A 165 -14.51 4.50 -11.88
CA ILE A 165 -13.23 4.60 -11.20
C ILE A 165 -13.46 5.07 -9.77
N TYR A 166 -12.99 4.26 -8.81
CA TYR A 166 -12.92 4.63 -7.40
C TYR A 166 -11.53 5.15 -7.10
N PHE A 167 -11.43 6.39 -6.68
CA PHE A 167 -10.22 7.03 -6.16
C PHE A 167 -10.28 6.94 -4.64
N SER A 168 -9.36 6.18 -4.03
CA SER A 168 -9.55 5.72 -2.67
C SER A 168 -8.35 6.02 -1.77
N GLY A 169 -8.62 6.12 -0.47
CA GLY A 169 -7.63 6.06 0.59
C GLY A 169 -7.96 4.87 1.48
N ILE A 170 -7.02 3.95 1.65
CA ILE A 170 -7.23 2.69 2.37
C ILE A 170 -6.52 2.74 3.72
N VAL A 171 -7.17 2.26 4.77
CA VAL A 171 -6.63 2.25 6.14
C VAL A 171 -5.94 0.93 6.47
N GLY A 172 -5.00 0.97 7.43
CA GLY A 172 -4.42 -0.21 8.04
C GLY A 172 -3.56 -1.04 7.10
N GLU A 173 -2.84 -0.43 6.17
CA GLU A 173 -1.85 -1.09 5.34
C GLU A 173 -0.66 -1.52 6.20
N GLU A 174 -0.19 -0.62 7.05
CA GLU A 174 1.06 -0.70 7.77
C GLU A 174 1.00 -1.59 9.02
N GLY A 175 2.07 -2.30 9.23
CA GLY A 175 2.41 -2.94 10.49
C GLY A 175 1.27 -3.79 11.09
N LEU A 176 0.77 -3.38 12.25
CA LEU A 176 -0.31 -4.07 12.96
C LEU A 176 -1.69 -3.83 12.35
N GLY A 177 -1.82 -2.92 11.41
CA GLY A 177 -3.02 -2.71 10.62
C GLY A 177 -3.38 -3.95 9.79
N ASP A 178 -2.36 -4.73 9.39
CA ASP A 178 -2.51 -6.06 8.79
C ASP A 178 -3.44 -6.05 7.56
N LEU A 179 -3.34 -5.01 6.73
CA LEU A 179 -4.19 -4.79 5.54
C LEU A 179 -5.70 -4.77 5.88
N SER A 180 -6.07 -4.27 7.05
CA SER A 180 -7.46 -4.34 7.55
C SER A 180 -8.46 -3.66 6.62
N GLY A 181 -8.09 -2.53 6.03
CA GLY A 181 -8.92 -1.80 5.07
C GLY A 181 -9.18 -2.59 3.79
N VAL A 182 -8.12 -3.16 3.19
CA VAL A 182 -8.23 -4.03 2.01
C VAL A 182 -9.03 -5.29 2.32
N LYS A 183 -8.76 -5.93 3.47
CA LYS A 183 -9.52 -7.11 3.91
C LYS A 183 -11.01 -6.79 4.09
N TYR A 184 -11.33 -5.64 4.69
CA TYR A 184 -12.72 -5.20 4.81
C TYR A 184 -13.36 -5.03 3.43
N LEU A 185 -12.70 -4.31 2.53
CA LEU A 185 -13.21 -4.02 1.19
C LEU A 185 -13.59 -5.29 0.41
N PHE A 186 -12.69 -6.28 0.37
CA PHE A 186 -12.94 -7.54 -0.35
C PHE A 186 -13.87 -8.50 0.39
N ASN A 187 -13.89 -8.49 1.73
CA ASN A 187 -14.76 -9.38 2.52
C ASN A 187 -16.19 -8.84 2.63
N SER A 188 -16.40 -7.52 2.68
CA SER A 188 -17.72 -6.92 2.78
C SER A 188 -18.53 -6.99 1.49
N GLY A 189 -17.82 -7.02 0.34
CA GLY A 189 -18.47 -6.92 -0.96
C GLY A 189 -19.18 -5.58 -1.20
N SER A 190 -18.85 -4.54 -0.42
CA SER A 190 -19.49 -3.22 -0.52
C SER A 190 -19.26 -2.54 -1.87
N ILE A 191 -18.11 -2.82 -2.49
CA ILE A 191 -17.78 -2.44 -3.87
C ILE A 191 -17.33 -3.72 -4.58
N SER A 192 -17.96 -4.04 -5.72
CA SER A 192 -17.46 -5.10 -6.61
C SER A 192 -16.27 -4.53 -7.38
N ILE A 193 -15.07 -5.09 -7.22
CA ILE A 193 -13.83 -4.59 -7.83
C ILE A 193 -13.35 -5.57 -8.88
N ASP A 194 -13.23 -5.10 -10.13
CA ASP A 194 -12.69 -5.89 -11.24
C ASP A 194 -11.17 -5.69 -11.37
N TYR A 195 -10.66 -4.46 -11.11
CA TYR A 195 -9.25 -4.12 -11.17
C TYR A 195 -8.85 -3.27 -9.97
N TYR A 196 -7.72 -3.61 -9.35
CA TYR A 196 -7.19 -2.93 -8.18
C TYR A 196 -5.76 -2.45 -8.45
N ILE A 197 -5.50 -1.16 -8.20
CA ILE A 197 -4.21 -0.51 -8.40
C ILE A 197 -3.84 0.23 -7.12
N ALA A 198 -2.79 -0.22 -6.44
CA ALA A 198 -2.20 0.50 -5.31
C ALA A 198 -1.08 1.41 -5.81
N VAL A 199 -1.12 2.67 -5.41
CA VAL A 199 -0.09 3.67 -5.67
C VAL A 199 0.72 3.81 -4.39
N ASP A 200 1.84 3.10 -4.33
CA ASP A 200 2.63 2.97 -3.11
C ASP A 200 4.12 2.87 -3.43
N GLY A 201 4.95 3.31 -2.48
CA GLY A 201 6.39 3.16 -2.54
C GLY A 201 7.12 4.10 -3.49
N GLY A 202 8.42 3.93 -3.58
CA GLY A 202 9.36 4.85 -4.19
C GLY A 202 10.08 4.33 -5.43
N GLY A 203 9.38 4.01 -6.51
CA GLY A 203 10.04 3.65 -7.77
C GLY A 203 9.17 4.04 -8.95
N LEU A 204 9.72 4.82 -9.89
CA LEU A 204 8.99 5.28 -11.08
C LEU A 204 9.01 4.27 -12.23
N ASP A 205 9.80 3.22 -12.11
CA ASP A 205 10.11 2.25 -13.17
C ASP A 205 9.61 0.83 -12.86
N ARG A 206 8.79 0.68 -11.80
CA ARG A 206 8.36 -0.63 -11.31
C ARG A 206 6.85 -0.74 -11.17
N ILE A 207 6.32 -1.82 -11.75
CA ILE A 207 4.96 -2.28 -11.49
C ILE A 207 5.07 -3.66 -10.81
N VAL A 208 4.50 -3.80 -9.61
CA VAL A 208 4.49 -5.05 -8.85
C VAL A 208 3.18 -5.78 -9.15
N THR A 209 3.27 -6.96 -9.75
CA THR A 209 2.10 -7.79 -10.12
C THR A 209 1.94 -9.04 -9.28
N THR A 210 2.90 -9.30 -8.39
CA THR A 210 2.87 -10.45 -7.48
C THR A 210 3.32 -10.03 -6.10
N ALA A 211 2.69 -10.57 -5.07
CA ALA A 211 3.03 -10.31 -3.68
C ALA A 211 3.40 -11.59 -2.95
N VAL A 212 4.12 -11.46 -1.83
CA VAL A 212 4.38 -12.54 -0.89
C VAL A 212 3.37 -12.46 0.26
N GLY A 213 2.95 -13.63 0.77
CA GLY A 213 2.14 -13.68 1.99
C GLY A 213 2.97 -13.24 3.21
N SER A 214 2.30 -12.68 4.21
CA SER A 214 2.91 -12.31 5.48
C SER A 214 2.10 -12.90 6.64
N HIS A 215 2.78 -13.55 7.58
CA HIS A 215 2.20 -14.01 8.83
C HIS A 215 2.96 -13.39 9.99
N ARG A 216 2.25 -12.68 10.86
CA ARG A 216 2.83 -12.00 12.02
C ARG A 216 2.34 -12.66 13.30
N TYR A 217 3.27 -12.97 14.21
CA TYR A 217 2.97 -13.62 15.48
C TYR A 217 3.51 -12.79 16.65
N LYS A 218 2.68 -12.58 17.66
CA LYS A 218 3.10 -12.05 18.96
C LYS A 218 3.20 -13.19 19.95
N VAL A 219 4.42 -13.55 20.34
CA VAL A 219 4.65 -14.59 21.36
C VAL A 219 4.92 -13.92 22.69
N THR A 220 4.17 -14.32 23.73
CA THR A 220 4.29 -13.76 25.07
C THR A 220 4.64 -14.85 26.07
N PHE A 221 5.75 -14.67 26.77
CA PHE A 221 6.14 -15.53 27.88
C PHE A 221 5.67 -14.90 29.19
N LYS A 222 4.96 -15.67 30.01
CA LYS A 222 4.46 -15.24 31.33
C LYS A 222 5.03 -16.12 32.42
N GLY A 223 5.43 -15.51 33.54
CA GLY A 223 5.84 -16.20 34.75
C GLY A 223 4.99 -15.76 35.95
N PRO A 224 5.01 -16.49 37.07
CA PRO A 224 4.21 -16.19 38.24
C PRO A 224 4.62 -14.86 38.92
N GLY A 225 5.82 -14.36 38.62
CA GLY A 225 6.38 -13.22 39.32
C GLY A 225 6.81 -13.59 40.75
N GLY A 226 7.49 -12.67 41.42
CA GLY A 226 7.91 -12.88 42.80
C GLY A 226 9.06 -11.97 43.22
N HIS A 227 9.30 -11.89 44.52
CA HIS A 227 10.44 -11.17 45.07
C HIS A 227 11.76 -11.87 44.68
N SER A 228 12.77 -11.12 44.26
CA SER A 228 14.01 -11.65 43.69
C SER A 228 14.76 -12.64 44.62
N TRP A 229 14.69 -12.45 45.92
CA TRP A 229 15.27 -13.34 46.90
C TRP A 229 14.24 -14.34 47.46
N GLY A 230 13.08 -13.87 47.92
CA GLY A 230 12.06 -14.71 48.55
C GLY A 230 11.39 -15.73 47.61
N ALA A 231 11.43 -15.51 46.32
CA ALA A 231 10.91 -16.39 45.31
C ALA A 231 12.01 -16.94 44.38
N PHE A 232 13.22 -17.09 44.90
CA PHE A 232 14.36 -17.64 44.16
C PHE A 232 14.05 -19.03 43.62
N GLY A 233 14.40 -19.29 42.33
CA GLY A 233 14.15 -20.58 41.67
C GLY A 233 12.88 -20.64 40.83
N LEU A 234 12.03 -19.59 40.88
CA LEU A 234 10.90 -19.49 39.94
C LEU A 234 11.38 -19.30 38.50
N VAL A 235 10.57 -19.81 37.59
CA VAL A 235 10.84 -19.67 36.12
C VAL A 235 10.84 -18.19 35.74
N ASN A 236 11.94 -17.75 35.14
CA ASN A 236 12.05 -16.41 34.59
C ASN A 236 11.65 -16.39 33.10
N PRO A 237 10.58 -15.67 32.73
CA PRO A 237 10.11 -15.62 31.35
C PRO A 237 11.13 -15.00 30.39
N HIS A 238 12.03 -14.13 30.86
CA HIS A 238 13.09 -13.58 30.01
C HIS A 238 14.09 -14.65 29.56
N HIS A 239 14.42 -15.61 30.42
CA HIS A 239 15.28 -16.73 30.05
C HIS A 239 14.60 -17.65 29.06
N ALA A 240 13.29 -17.86 29.17
CA ALA A 240 12.52 -18.64 28.21
C ALA A 240 12.44 -17.92 26.86
N LEU A 241 12.20 -16.62 26.87
CA LEU A 241 12.20 -15.78 25.67
C LEU A 241 13.56 -15.81 24.95
N GLY A 242 14.67 -15.65 25.71
CA GLY A 242 16.03 -15.68 25.13
C GLY A 242 16.31 -17.00 24.39
N ARG A 243 15.96 -18.14 25.02
CA ARG A 243 16.10 -19.46 24.35
C ARG A 243 15.19 -19.62 23.14
N ALA A 244 13.97 -19.11 23.22
CA ALA A 244 13.04 -19.16 22.07
C ALA A 244 13.54 -18.34 20.88
N ILE A 245 14.12 -17.15 21.12
CA ILE A 245 14.74 -16.33 20.08
C ILE A 245 15.91 -17.07 19.44
N GLU A 246 16.79 -17.69 20.25
CA GLU A 246 17.92 -18.46 19.75
C GLU A 246 17.47 -19.61 18.83
N TYR A 247 16.53 -20.45 19.30
CA TYR A 247 16.01 -21.56 18.51
C TYR A 247 15.38 -21.07 17.20
N PHE A 248 14.53 -20.04 17.30
CA PHE A 248 13.86 -19.46 16.13
C PHE A 248 14.87 -18.91 15.11
N THR A 249 15.90 -18.20 15.59
CA THR A 249 16.96 -17.64 14.72
C THR A 249 17.74 -18.73 14.01
N ASN A 250 18.05 -19.84 14.70
CA ASN A 250 18.78 -20.96 14.11
C ASN A 250 17.95 -21.70 13.05
N ASP A 251 16.65 -21.88 13.27
CA ASP A 251 15.78 -22.59 12.35
C ASP A 251 15.33 -21.73 11.16
N ALA A 252 15.08 -20.46 11.39
CA ALA A 252 14.53 -19.56 10.41
C ALA A 252 15.55 -18.92 9.45
N ASP A 253 16.85 -18.97 9.79
CA ASP A 253 17.95 -18.35 9.02
C ASP A 253 17.60 -16.92 8.51
N PRO A 254 17.30 -15.96 9.43
CA PRO A 254 16.79 -14.63 9.05
C PRO A 254 17.81 -13.81 8.25
N TYR A 255 19.09 -14.20 8.25
CA TYR A 255 20.18 -13.52 7.55
C TYR A 255 20.37 -14.03 6.11
N SER A 256 19.69 -15.10 5.73
CA SER A 256 19.79 -15.60 4.37
C SER A 256 19.26 -14.57 3.34
N ARG A 257 20.07 -14.35 2.29
CA ARG A 257 19.70 -13.50 1.15
C ARG A 257 19.04 -14.27 0.00
N THR A 258 18.86 -15.57 0.18
CA THR A 258 18.20 -16.41 -0.83
C THR A 258 16.74 -16.04 -0.95
N LYS A 259 16.21 -16.01 -2.18
CA LYS A 259 14.76 -15.84 -2.40
C LYS A 259 14.02 -17.02 -1.79
N GLY A 260 12.87 -16.77 -1.19
CA GLY A 260 12.04 -17.76 -0.52
C GLY A 260 11.36 -17.14 0.70
N ASP A 261 10.86 -17.98 1.58
CA ASP A 261 10.26 -17.56 2.84
C ASP A 261 11.32 -16.85 3.69
N LYS A 262 10.98 -15.68 4.19
CA LYS A 262 11.83 -14.84 5.04
C LYS A 262 11.17 -14.64 6.39
N VAL A 263 12.01 -14.56 7.40
CA VAL A 263 11.61 -14.27 8.77
C VAL A 263 12.40 -13.07 9.28
N SER A 264 11.75 -12.12 9.91
CA SER A 264 12.37 -10.92 10.47
C SER A 264 11.79 -10.57 11.86
#